data_a7a9f57b0d43b05e7920c0df3df61c3d
#
_entry.id   a7a9f57b0d43b05e7920c0df3df61c3d
#
_cell.length_a   1.000
_cell.length_b   1.000
_cell.length_c   1.000
_cell.angle_alpha   90.00
_cell.angle_beta   90.00
_cell.angle_gamma   90.00
#
_symmetry.space_group_name_H-M   'P 1'
#
loop_
_entity.id
_entity.type
_entity.pdbx_description
1 polymer ?
#
loop_
_entity_poly.entity_id
_entity_poly.type
_entity_poly.pdbx_seq_one_letter_code
_entity_poly.pdbx_strand_id
1 'polypeptide(L)'
;MKKLLAILALSVSLIAETLTLSGSVISDNQKMITSRFMGFVTSVNVSEGEKVKKGQVLYTIDSREIDSGKRQAELSLQMYENQYTNVKINLERHRRLLEKDMVSKYEVENLELAAKNLKDMIEIAQARLQEVENQYKYLIIKAPNDGVVVAKNIKVGEMAIPGMPAIILSDLSDLKIQTEISESNLKDINYGKKVVVKIPSLGLKTIGTVDAIIPSSNPMTHTFKIKVSFKSHNKKIFPGMYATVNVKVQ
;
A
#
# COMPACT_ATOMS: atom_id res chain seq x y z
N MET A 1 -73.96 29.58 36.44
CA MET A 1 -73.66 29.27 35.05
C MET A 1 -72.16 29.36 34.91
N LYS A 2 -71.49 28.22 35.01
CA LYS A 2 -69.98 28.14 34.89
C LYS A 2 -69.69 27.65 33.48
N LYS A 3 -69.04 28.50 32.65
CA LYS A 3 -68.56 28.14 31.31
C LYS A 3 -67.23 27.39 31.45
N LEU A 4 -67.23 26.11 31.09
CA LEU A 4 -66.08 25.25 31.03
C LEU A 4 -65.41 25.52 29.67
N LEU A 5 -64.20 26.16 29.68
CA LEU A 5 -63.37 26.38 28.49
C LEU A 5 -62.50 25.14 28.30
N ALA A 6 -62.81 24.29 27.34
CA ALA A 6 -61.97 23.14 26.96
C ALA A 6 -60.90 23.64 26.06
N ILE A 7 -59.64 23.66 26.55
CA ILE A 7 -58.44 23.91 25.77
C ILE A 7 -58.05 22.62 25.08
N LEU A 8 -58.30 22.55 23.78
CA LEU A 8 -57.82 21.45 22.91
C LEU A 8 -56.35 21.66 22.60
N ALA A 9 -55.48 20.99 23.32
CA ALA A 9 -54.04 21.00 23.04
C ALA A 9 -53.75 20.18 21.77
N LEU A 10 -53.59 20.86 20.64
CA LEU A 10 -53.21 20.29 19.36
C LEU A 10 -51.71 19.94 19.44
N SER A 11 -51.41 18.68 19.76
CA SER A 11 -50.04 18.15 19.69
C SER A 11 -49.60 18.04 18.23
N VAL A 12 -48.90 19.05 17.73
CA VAL A 12 -48.21 18.99 16.43
C VAL A 12 -47.05 18.02 16.59
N SER A 13 -47.24 16.79 16.13
CA SER A 13 -46.15 15.83 15.96
C SER A 13 -45.24 16.35 14.88
N LEU A 14 -44.08 16.88 15.25
CA LEU A 14 -43.00 17.20 14.31
C LEU A 14 -42.54 15.89 13.67
N ILE A 15 -43.07 15.57 12.50
CA ILE A 15 -42.59 14.46 11.69
C ILE A 15 -41.24 14.93 11.16
N ALA A 16 -40.16 14.53 11.84
CA ALA A 16 -38.81 14.78 11.33
C ALA A 16 -38.66 14.03 9.99
N GLU A 17 -38.61 14.77 8.91
CA GLU A 17 -38.43 14.23 7.58
C GLU A 17 -37.09 13.47 7.54
N THR A 18 -37.11 12.25 7.04
CA THR A 18 -35.95 11.36 7.01
C THR A 18 -35.54 11.12 5.56
N LEU A 19 -34.43 11.68 5.15
CA LEU A 19 -33.83 11.43 3.85
C LEU A 19 -33.14 10.07 3.88
N THR A 20 -33.52 9.15 2.99
CA THR A 20 -32.90 7.83 2.83
C THR A 20 -32.00 7.83 1.62
N LEU A 21 -30.70 7.63 1.85
CA LEU A 21 -29.69 7.55 0.83
C LEU A 21 -29.30 6.09 0.62
N SER A 22 -29.30 5.65 -0.64
CA SER A 22 -28.81 4.32 -1.04
C SER A 22 -27.32 4.35 -1.28
N GLY A 23 -26.62 3.30 -0.87
CA GLY A 23 -25.18 3.20 -1.03
C GLY A 23 -24.69 1.78 -0.91
N SER A 24 -23.39 1.62 -0.88
CA SER A 24 -22.71 0.34 -0.73
C SER A 24 -21.61 0.40 0.33
N VAL A 25 -21.35 -0.74 0.94
CA VAL A 25 -20.18 -0.91 1.79
C VAL A 25 -18.93 -0.89 0.90
N ILE A 26 -17.96 -0.11 1.27
CA ILE A 26 -16.62 -0.08 0.64
C ILE A 26 -15.55 -0.38 1.69
N SER A 27 -14.42 -0.89 1.25
CA SER A 27 -13.18 -0.83 2.03
C SER A 27 -12.45 0.45 1.66
N ASP A 28 -12.18 1.31 2.62
CA ASP A 28 -11.46 2.56 2.38
C ASP A 28 -9.96 2.32 2.18
N ASN A 29 -9.47 1.15 2.58
CA ASN A 29 -8.09 0.71 2.42
C ASN A 29 -7.98 -0.47 1.43
N GLN A 30 -8.46 -0.27 0.20
CA GLN A 30 -8.23 -1.21 -0.89
C GLN A 30 -6.88 -0.94 -1.53
N LYS A 31 -6.06 -1.99 -1.71
CA LYS A 31 -4.71 -1.88 -2.28
C LYS A 31 -4.58 -2.68 -3.55
N MET A 32 -4.09 -2.03 -4.58
CA MET A 32 -3.70 -2.64 -5.85
C MET A 32 -2.23 -3.05 -5.74
N ILE A 33 -1.99 -4.36 -5.67
CA ILE A 33 -0.65 -4.92 -5.54
C ILE A 33 -0.08 -5.10 -6.94
N THR A 34 1.00 -4.39 -7.21
CA THR A 34 1.74 -4.44 -8.48
C THR A 34 3.15 -4.97 -8.24
N SER A 35 3.84 -5.40 -9.28
CA SER A 35 5.28 -5.66 -9.24
C SER A 35 6.07 -4.36 -9.36
N ARG A 36 7.28 -4.34 -8.84
CA ARG A 36 8.27 -3.27 -9.09
C ARG A 36 9.10 -3.54 -10.34
N PHE A 37 9.35 -4.82 -10.63
CA PHE A 37 10.12 -5.28 -11.78
C PHE A 37 9.22 -6.07 -12.73
N MET A 38 9.53 -6.01 -14.02
CA MET A 38 8.94 -6.85 -15.03
C MET A 38 9.58 -8.24 -14.96
N GLY A 39 8.78 -9.29 -15.14
CA GLY A 39 9.29 -10.66 -15.21
C GLY A 39 8.18 -11.69 -15.13
N PHE A 40 8.52 -12.94 -15.49
CA PHE A 40 7.56 -14.04 -15.47
C PHE A 40 7.26 -14.50 -14.04
N VAL A 41 6.00 -14.76 -13.76
CA VAL A 41 5.54 -15.25 -12.47
C VAL A 41 5.86 -16.73 -12.33
N THR A 42 6.61 -17.09 -11.30
CA THR A 42 7.02 -18.47 -10.99
C THR A 42 6.05 -19.17 -10.05
N SER A 43 5.41 -18.43 -9.14
CA SER A 43 4.38 -18.97 -8.26
C SER A 43 3.33 -17.92 -7.90
N VAL A 44 2.10 -18.37 -7.69
CA VAL A 44 1.02 -17.57 -7.09
C VAL A 44 0.46 -18.37 -5.92
N ASN A 45 0.57 -17.82 -4.71
CA ASN A 45 0.33 -18.54 -3.45
C ASN A 45 -1.00 -18.18 -2.79
N VAL A 46 -1.87 -17.49 -3.51
CA VAL A 46 -3.16 -17.03 -2.98
C VAL A 46 -4.27 -17.20 -4.01
N SER A 47 -5.50 -17.31 -3.51
CA SER A 47 -6.72 -17.41 -4.30
C SER A 47 -7.68 -16.26 -3.97
N GLU A 48 -8.60 -15.96 -4.89
CA GLU A 48 -9.68 -14.99 -4.63
C GLU A 48 -10.55 -15.47 -3.46
N GLY A 49 -10.94 -14.54 -2.60
CA GLY A 49 -11.67 -14.80 -1.36
C GLY A 49 -10.79 -15.23 -0.19
N GLU A 50 -9.50 -15.50 -0.39
CA GLU A 50 -8.58 -15.91 0.66
C GLU A 50 -8.20 -14.74 1.57
N LYS A 51 -8.13 -15.03 2.88
CA LYS A 51 -7.61 -14.09 3.87
C LYS A 51 -6.10 -14.19 3.95
N VAL A 52 -5.43 -13.06 3.83
CA VAL A 52 -3.97 -12.96 3.92
C VAL A 52 -3.55 -12.10 5.10
N LYS A 53 -2.38 -12.41 5.65
CA LYS A 53 -1.74 -11.62 6.70
C LYS A 53 -0.64 -10.73 6.12
N LYS A 54 -0.37 -9.62 6.79
CA LYS A 54 0.78 -8.76 6.47
C LYS A 54 2.06 -9.58 6.38
N GLY A 55 2.80 -9.42 5.28
CA GLY A 55 4.04 -10.13 5.01
C GLY A 55 3.87 -11.50 4.36
N GLN A 56 2.64 -12.03 4.22
CA GLN A 56 2.38 -13.27 3.49
C GLN A 56 2.75 -13.10 2.02
N VAL A 57 3.44 -14.11 1.45
CA VAL A 57 3.84 -14.11 0.04
C VAL A 57 2.60 -14.31 -0.82
N LEU A 58 2.37 -13.38 -1.74
CA LEU A 58 1.27 -13.42 -2.68
C LEU A 58 1.65 -14.12 -3.99
N TYR A 59 2.77 -13.70 -4.57
CA TYR A 59 3.35 -14.32 -5.76
C TYR A 59 4.84 -14.02 -5.85
N THR A 60 5.56 -14.76 -6.69
CA THR A 60 6.99 -14.58 -6.93
C THR A 60 7.26 -14.42 -8.42
N ILE A 61 8.31 -13.67 -8.74
CA ILE A 61 8.79 -13.39 -10.09
C ILE A 61 10.13 -14.10 -10.29
N ASP A 62 10.42 -14.50 -11.50
CA ASP A 62 11.69 -15.14 -11.91
C ASP A 62 12.89 -14.24 -11.59
N SER A 63 13.94 -14.84 -11.04
CA SER A 63 15.16 -14.14 -10.61
C SER A 63 16.30 -14.20 -11.63
N ARG A 64 16.19 -14.94 -12.72
CA ARG A 64 17.31 -15.27 -13.62
C ARG A 64 18.06 -14.05 -14.15
N GLU A 65 17.38 -12.97 -14.45
CA GLU A 65 18.03 -11.73 -14.92
C GLU A 65 18.81 -11.06 -13.77
N ILE A 66 18.23 -11.03 -12.57
CA ILE A 66 18.90 -10.47 -11.38
C ILE A 66 20.05 -11.37 -10.93
N ASP A 67 19.92 -12.70 -11.05
CA ASP A 67 20.99 -13.67 -10.74
C ASP A 67 22.23 -13.40 -11.60
N SER A 68 22.03 -13.13 -12.90
CA SER A 68 23.13 -12.78 -13.81
C SER A 68 23.82 -11.46 -13.42
N GLY A 69 23.02 -10.44 -13.09
CA GLY A 69 23.53 -9.15 -12.59
C GLY A 69 24.29 -9.28 -11.27
N LYS A 70 23.78 -10.10 -10.34
CA LYS A 70 24.46 -10.40 -9.07
C LYS A 70 25.81 -11.05 -9.31
N ARG A 71 25.85 -12.09 -10.16
CA ARG A 71 27.08 -12.78 -10.48
C ARG A 71 28.14 -11.85 -11.09
N GLN A 72 27.72 -10.93 -11.97
CA GLN A 72 28.61 -9.93 -12.54
C GLN A 72 29.16 -8.97 -11.47
N ALA A 73 28.31 -8.51 -10.54
CA ALA A 73 28.73 -7.62 -9.45
C ALA A 73 29.71 -8.33 -8.48
N GLU A 74 29.46 -9.60 -8.14
CA GLU A 74 30.34 -10.42 -7.31
C GLU A 74 31.73 -10.58 -7.95
N LEU A 75 31.78 -10.90 -9.25
CA LEU A 75 33.04 -11.06 -9.97
C LEU A 75 33.83 -9.74 -10.07
N SER A 76 33.13 -8.62 -10.25
CA SER A 76 33.78 -7.29 -10.27
C SER A 76 34.37 -6.95 -8.91
N LEU A 77 33.67 -7.21 -7.83
CA LEU A 77 34.18 -7.02 -6.47
C LEU A 77 35.43 -7.88 -6.23
N GLN A 78 35.36 -9.17 -6.54
CA GLN A 78 36.46 -10.09 -6.38
C GLN A 78 37.69 -9.66 -7.18
N MET A 79 37.52 -9.13 -8.41
CA MET A 79 38.58 -8.62 -9.24
C MET A 79 39.31 -7.46 -8.55
N TYR A 80 38.61 -6.48 -8.02
CA TYR A 80 39.22 -5.35 -7.32
C TYR A 80 39.88 -5.76 -6.01
N GLU A 81 39.29 -6.68 -5.25
CA GLU A 81 39.91 -7.24 -4.03
C GLU A 81 41.23 -7.94 -4.31
N ASN A 82 41.30 -8.73 -5.41
CA ASN A 82 42.53 -9.38 -5.84
C ASN A 82 43.61 -8.36 -6.26
N GLN A 83 43.21 -7.32 -7.01
CA GLN A 83 44.13 -6.25 -7.42
C GLN A 83 44.65 -5.47 -6.21
N TYR A 84 43.76 -5.12 -5.26
CA TYR A 84 44.13 -4.45 -4.02
C TYR A 84 45.13 -5.29 -3.20
N THR A 85 44.88 -6.58 -3.07
CA THR A 85 45.75 -7.49 -2.36
C THR A 85 47.15 -7.51 -2.97
N ASN A 86 47.26 -7.55 -4.31
CA ASN A 86 48.54 -7.50 -5.02
C ASN A 86 49.28 -6.18 -4.77
N VAL A 87 48.59 -5.04 -4.96
CA VAL A 87 49.18 -3.72 -4.74
C VAL A 87 49.61 -3.55 -3.27
N LYS A 88 48.80 -4.01 -2.33
CA LYS A 88 49.14 -3.97 -0.89
C LYS A 88 50.42 -4.74 -0.56
N ILE A 89 50.56 -5.95 -1.10
CA ILE A 89 51.80 -6.74 -0.91
C ILE A 89 53.00 -6.00 -1.49
N ASN A 90 52.88 -5.41 -2.67
CA ASN A 90 53.97 -4.63 -3.30
C ASN A 90 54.28 -3.36 -2.49
N LEU A 91 53.28 -2.65 -2.01
CA LEU A 91 53.47 -1.48 -1.15
C LEU A 91 54.23 -1.83 0.13
N GLU A 92 53.91 -2.92 0.80
CA GLU A 92 54.58 -3.37 2.02
C GLU A 92 56.06 -3.77 1.73
N ARG A 93 56.33 -4.35 0.55
CA ARG A 93 57.72 -4.64 0.11
C ARG A 93 58.48 -3.34 -0.14
N HIS A 94 57.92 -2.40 -0.87
CA HIS A 94 58.57 -1.13 -1.20
C HIS A 94 58.79 -0.26 0.05
N ARG A 95 57.90 -0.26 1.03
CA ARG A 95 58.10 0.43 2.32
C ARG A 95 59.34 -0.10 3.04
N ARG A 96 59.54 -1.44 3.10
CA ARG A 96 60.73 -2.05 3.71
C ARG A 96 62.03 -1.77 2.92
N LEU A 97 61.94 -1.59 1.60
CA LEU A 97 63.07 -1.21 0.77
C LEU A 97 63.39 0.28 0.92
N LEU A 98 62.39 1.14 1.09
CA LEU A 98 62.59 2.56 1.36
C LEU A 98 63.31 2.79 2.70
N GLU A 99 63.00 2.02 3.75
CA GLU A 99 63.71 2.06 5.03
C GLU A 99 65.23 1.75 4.90
N LYS A 100 65.61 1.13 3.79
CA LYS A 100 67.01 0.78 3.44
C LYS A 100 67.60 1.65 2.31
N ASP A 101 66.92 2.75 1.96
CA ASP A 101 67.26 3.64 0.85
C ASP A 101 67.42 2.93 -0.52
N MET A 102 66.69 1.77 -0.73
CA MET A 102 66.84 0.98 -1.96
C MET A 102 65.78 1.33 -3.03
N VAL A 103 64.78 2.15 -2.70
CA VAL A 103 63.74 2.67 -3.62
C VAL A 103 63.44 4.13 -3.29
N SER A 104 62.84 4.85 -4.24
CA SER A 104 62.48 6.24 -4.04
C SER A 104 61.17 6.38 -3.23
N LYS A 105 61.05 7.48 -2.50
CA LYS A 105 59.79 7.85 -1.81
C LYS A 105 58.63 7.98 -2.78
N TYR A 106 58.88 8.48 -3.98
CA TYR A 106 57.88 8.63 -5.05
C TYR A 106 57.25 7.29 -5.46
N GLU A 107 58.05 6.20 -5.54
CA GLU A 107 57.49 4.86 -5.84
C GLU A 107 56.54 4.35 -4.76
N VAL A 108 56.87 4.60 -3.49
CA VAL A 108 56.00 4.23 -2.36
C VAL A 108 54.70 5.04 -2.40
N GLU A 109 54.80 6.38 -2.59
CA GLU A 109 53.64 7.27 -2.68
C GLU A 109 52.71 6.87 -3.84
N ASN A 110 53.24 6.46 -5.00
CA ASN A 110 52.43 5.96 -6.11
C ASN A 110 51.70 4.66 -5.77
N LEU A 111 52.34 3.73 -5.07
CA LEU A 111 51.69 2.50 -4.62
C LEU A 111 50.63 2.76 -3.55
N GLU A 112 50.83 3.74 -2.66
CA GLU A 112 49.86 4.18 -1.68
C GLU A 112 48.61 4.77 -2.37
N LEU A 113 48.80 5.62 -3.38
CA LEU A 113 47.72 6.17 -4.18
C LEU A 113 46.98 5.07 -4.94
N ALA A 114 47.70 4.11 -5.55
CA ALA A 114 47.09 2.98 -6.24
C ALA A 114 46.25 2.10 -5.28
N ALA A 115 46.80 1.82 -4.08
CA ALA A 115 46.07 1.07 -3.05
C ALA A 115 44.81 1.81 -2.60
N LYS A 116 44.89 3.14 -2.42
CA LYS A 116 43.74 3.96 -2.07
C LYS A 116 42.65 3.92 -3.15
N ASN A 117 43.05 4.13 -4.41
CA ASN A 117 42.08 4.10 -5.54
C ASN A 117 41.38 2.73 -5.65
N LEU A 118 42.14 1.63 -5.45
CA LEU A 118 41.53 0.29 -5.46
C LEU A 118 40.59 0.06 -4.29
N LYS A 119 40.86 0.63 -3.11
CA LYS A 119 39.95 0.59 -1.98
C LYS A 119 38.63 1.30 -2.29
N ASP A 120 38.70 2.48 -2.92
CA ASP A 120 37.50 3.22 -3.35
C ASP A 120 36.72 2.43 -4.41
N MET A 121 37.41 1.73 -5.34
CA MET A 121 36.74 0.84 -6.31
C MET A 121 36.06 -0.37 -5.66
N ILE A 122 36.65 -0.94 -4.60
CA ILE A 122 36.03 -2.00 -3.81
C ILE A 122 34.72 -1.50 -3.15
N GLU A 123 34.74 -0.32 -2.54
CA GLU A 123 33.56 0.27 -1.92
C GLU A 123 32.43 0.50 -2.94
N ILE A 124 32.77 0.99 -4.14
CA ILE A 124 31.80 1.15 -5.25
C ILE A 124 31.24 -0.22 -5.68
N ALA A 125 32.08 -1.24 -5.84
CA ALA A 125 31.65 -2.58 -6.24
C ALA A 125 30.77 -3.25 -5.16
N GLN A 126 31.08 -3.05 -3.88
CA GLN A 126 30.26 -3.51 -2.76
C GLN A 126 28.89 -2.84 -2.76
N ALA A 127 28.84 -1.51 -2.96
CA ALA A 127 27.58 -0.77 -3.07
C ALA A 127 26.74 -1.29 -4.24
N ARG A 128 27.36 -1.61 -5.37
CA ARG A 128 26.68 -2.19 -6.54
C ARG A 128 26.13 -3.58 -6.25
N LEU A 129 26.88 -4.45 -5.60
CA LEU A 129 26.42 -5.78 -5.19
C LEU A 129 25.22 -5.65 -4.24
N GLN A 130 25.30 -4.77 -3.25
CA GLN A 130 24.22 -4.52 -2.32
C GLN A 130 22.95 -4.00 -3.01
N GLU A 131 23.10 -3.15 -4.03
CA GLU A 131 21.96 -2.68 -4.84
C GLU A 131 21.26 -3.86 -5.53
N VAL A 132 22.02 -4.74 -6.20
CA VAL A 132 21.47 -5.92 -6.87
C VAL A 132 20.84 -6.87 -5.86
N GLU A 133 21.46 -7.11 -4.71
CA GLU A 133 20.88 -7.95 -3.64
C GLU A 133 19.56 -7.39 -3.10
N ASN A 134 19.42 -6.08 -3.03
CA ASN A 134 18.15 -5.47 -2.62
C ASN A 134 17.03 -5.70 -3.64
N GLN A 135 17.36 -5.93 -4.92
CA GLN A 135 16.35 -6.20 -5.96
C GLN A 135 15.59 -7.51 -5.72
N TYR A 136 16.24 -8.54 -5.13
CA TYR A 136 15.56 -9.80 -4.78
C TYR A 136 14.38 -9.63 -3.86
N LYS A 137 14.42 -8.65 -2.95
CA LYS A 137 13.31 -8.36 -2.04
C LYS A 137 12.02 -8.00 -2.78
N TYR A 138 12.15 -7.46 -4.00
CA TYR A 138 11.04 -7.02 -4.83
C TYR A 138 10.53 -8.10 -5.78
N LEU A 139 11.23 -9.26 -5.90
CA LEU A 139 10.75 -10.41 -6.66
C LEU A 139 9.74 -11.24 -5.86
N ILE A 140 9.76 -11.13 -4.55
CA ILE A 140 8.84 -11.81 -3.64
C ILE A 140 7.80 -10.79 -3.19
N ILE A 141 6.65 -10.80 -3.85
CA ILE A 141 5.59 -9.84 -3.60
C ILE A 141 4.77 -10.31 -2.39
N LYS A 142 4.70 -9.45 -1.37
CA LYS A 142 4.06 -9.75 -0.09
C LYS A 142 2.87 -8.82 0.17
N ALA A 143 1.92 -9.30 0.97
CA ALA A 143 0.80 -8.49 1.44
C ALA A 143 1.29 -7.34 2.36
N PRO A 144 0.95 -6.08 2.07
CA PRO A 144 1.37 -4.93 2.86
C PRO A 144 0.60 -4.81 4.19
N ASN A 145 -0.58 -5.40 4.27
CA ASN A 145 -1.46 -5.44 5.46
C ASN A 145 -2.31 -6.71 5.45
N ASP A 146 -3.00 -6.96 6.53
CA ASP A 146 -4.03 -8.00 6.60
C ASP A 146 -5.20 -7.63 5.68
N GLY A 147 -5.84 -8.62 5.07
CA GLY A 147 -6.96 -8.37 4.18
C GLY A 147 -7.50 -9.61 3.51
N VAL A 148 -8.38 -9.40 2.54
CA VAL A 148 -8.93 -10.44 1.68
C VAL A 148 -8.58 -10.14 0.22
N VAL A 149 -8.18 -11.17 -0.51
CA VAL A 149 -7.94 -11.07 -1.96
C VAL A 149 -9.29 -10.93 -2.67
N VAL A 150 -9.55 -9.78 -3.28
CA VAL A 150 -10.80 -9.52 -3.99
C VAL A 150 -10.70 -9.74 -5.49
N ALA A 151 -9.48 -9.67 -6.04
CA ALA A 151 -9.21 -10.03 -7.43
C ALA A 151 -7.77 -10.55 -7.58
N LYS A 152 -7.61 -11.53 -8.48
CA LYS A 152 -6.34 -12.12 -8.87
C LYS A 152 -6.22 -12.08 -10.39
N ASN A 153 -5.51 -11.07 -10.89
CA ASN A 153 -5.36 -10.78 -12.33
C ASN A 153 -4.05 -11.32 -12.89
N ILE A 154 -3.44 -12.31 -12.22
CA ILE A 154 -2.16 -12.88 -12.65
C ILE A 154 -2.12 -14.39 -12.37
N LYS A 155 -1.45 -15.13 -13.25
CA LYS A 155 -1.25 -16.58 -13.17
C LYS A 155 0.22 -16.92 -13.31
N VAL A 156 0.58 -18.12 -12.90
CA VAL A 156 1.92 -18.68 -13.12
C VAL A 156 2.20 -18.74 -14.63
N GLY A 157 3.39 -18.30 -15.03
CA GLY A 157 3.81 -18.19 -16.43
C GLY A 157 3.43 -16.89 -17.13
N GLU A 158 2.56 -16.07 -16.55
CA GLU A 158 2.26 -14.73 -17.08
C GLU A 158 3.32 -13.72 -16.66
N MET A 159 3.41 -12.62 -17.40
CA MET A 159 4.35 -11.54 -17.12
C MET A 159 3.74 -10.54 -16.14
N ALA A 160 4.40 -10.34 -14.99
CA ALA A 160 4.09 -9.24 -14.11
C ALA A 160 4.70 -7.95 -14.67
N ILE A 161 3.86 -6.91 -14.80
CA ILE A 161 4.24 -5.61 -15.37
C ILE A 161 4.12 -4.54 -14.30
N PRO A 162 5.14 -3.69 -14.10
CA PRO A 162 5.06 -2.56 -13.17
C PRO A 162 3.86 -1.66 -13.45
N GLY A 163 3.12 -1.28 -12.40
CA GLY A 163 1.93 -0.45 -12.52
C GLY A 163 0.64 -1.19 -12.86
N MET A 164 0.69 -2.44 -13.34
CA MET A 164 -0.51 -3.26 -13.55
C MET A 164 -0.88 -4.02 -12.27
N PRO A 165 -2.14 -3.87 -11.77
CA PRO A 165 -2.59 -4.58 -10.58
C PRO A 165 -2.66 -6.10 -10.82
N ALA A 166 -1.74 -6.84 -10.20
CA ALA A 166 -1.72 -8.30 -10.24
C ALA A 166 -2.73 -8.90 -9.23
N ILE A 167 -2.79 -8.32 -8.04
CA ILE A 167 -3.70 -8.73 -6.96
C ILE A 167 -4.33 -7.49 -6.35
N ILE A 168 -5.62 -7.58 -6.01
CA ILE A 168 -6.31 -6.52 -5.28
C ILE A 168 -6.65 -7.05 -3.89
N LEU A 169 -6.16 -6.36 -2.86
CA LEU A 169 -6.44 -6.64 -1.46
C LEU A 169 -7.43 -5.63 -0.90
N SER A 170 -8.41 -6.12 -0.14
CA SER A 170 -9.36 -5.29 0.60
C SER A 170 -9.15 -5.50 2.10
N ASP A 171 -8.92 -4.43 2.81
CA ASP A 171 -8.85 -4.44 4.27
C ASP A 171 -10.29 -4.40 4.83
N LEU A 172 -10.64 -5.44 5.58
CA LEU A 172 -11.98 -5.54 6.17
C LEU A 172 -12.08 -4.87 7.55
N SER A 173 -11.00 -4.31 8.08
CA SER A 173 -11.00 -3.61 9.36
C SER A 173 -11.54 -2.18 9.26
N ASP A 174 -11.40 -1.54 8.09
CA ASP A 174 -11.84 -0.17 7.82
C ASP A 174 -12.91 -0.15 6.72
N LEU A 175 -14.12 -0.58 7.10
CA LEU A 175 -15.28 -0.57 6.22
C LEU A 175 -16.08 0.72 6.42
N LYS A 176 -16.44 1.36 5.31
CA LYS A 176 -17.31 2.54 5.28
C LYS A 176 -18.47 2.32 4.34
N ILE A 177 -19.51 3.11 4.48
CA ILE A 177 -20.58 3.17 3.48
C ILE A 177 -20.32 4.38 2.61
N GLN A 178 -20.25 4.14 1.32
CA GLN A 178 -20.25 5.20 0.32
C GLN A 178 -21.66 5.35 -0.24
N THR A 179 -22.18 6.57 -0.19
CA THR A 179 -23.48 6.93 -0.76
C THR A 179 -23.38 8.28 -1.45
N GLU A 180 -24.41 8.64 -2.17
CA GLU A 180 -24.50 9.93 -2.86
C GLU A 180 -25.66 10.75 -2.33
N ILE A 181 -25.47 12.05 -2.26
CA ILE A 181 -26.48 13.02 -1.87
C ILE A 181 -26.62 14.09 -2.96
N SER A 182 -27.85 14.50 -3.25
CA SER A 182 -28.09 15.60 -4.18
C SER A 182 -27.59 16.92 -3.60
N GLU A 183 -27.17 17.83 -4.47
CA GLU A 183 -26.71 19.17 -4.11
C GLU A 183 -27.74 19.92 -3.26
N SER A 184 -29.03 19.81 -3.58
CA SER A 184 -30.12 20.44 -2.83
C SER A 184 -30.20 20.02 -1.36
N ASN A 185 -29.81 18.77 -1.04
CA ASN A 185 -29.85 18.21 0.30
C ASN A 185 -28.49 18.28 1.02
N LEU A 186 -27.45 18.82 0.38
CA LEU A 186 -26.12 18.90 0.95
C LEU A 186 -26.08 19.75 2.24
N LYS A 187 -26.95 20.77 2.33
CA LYS A 187 -27.12 21.60 3.53
C LYS A 187 -27.46 20.80 4.79
N ASP A 188 -28.10 19.64 4.62
CA ASP A 188 -28.57 18.78 5.70
C ASP A 188 -27.48 17.82 6.19
N ILE A 189 -26.30 17.79 5.56
CA ILE A 189 -25.17 16.92 5.90
C ILE A 189 -23.97 17.75 6.29
N ASN A 190 -23.45 17.44 7.48
CA ASN A 190 -22.19 18.01 7.96
C ASN A 190 -21.25 16.90 8.41
N TYR A 191 -19.95 17.18 8.37
CA TYR A 191 -18.93 16.32 8.94
C TYR A 191 -19.24 16.03 10.42
N GLY A 192 -19.11 14.76 10.82
CA GLY A 192 -19.42 14.33 12.18
C GLY A 192 -20.91 14.10 12.47
N LYS A 193 -21.83 14.39 11.52
CA LYS A 193 -23.27 14.15 11.72
C LYS A 193 -23.53 12.66 11.94
N LYS A 194 -24.30 12.34 12.98
CA LYS A 194 -24.76 10.97 13.26
C LYS A 194 -25.93 10.62 12.35
N VAL A 195 -25.87 9.45 11.73
CA VAL A 195 -26.85 8.92 10.80
C VAL A 195 -27.21 7.48 11.15
N VAL A 196 -28.37 7.01 10.74
CA VAL A 196 -28.75 5.61 10.94
C VAL A 196 -28.37 4.81 9.71
N VAL A 197 -27.50 3.84 9.90
CA VAL A 197 -27.03 2.91 8.88
C VAL A 197 -27.84 1.61 8.96
N LYS A 198 -28.28 1.10 7.81
CA LYS A 198 -28.91 -0.21 7.70
C LYS A 198 -28.24 -1.02 6.60
N ILE A 199 -27.94 -2.29 6.88
CA ILE A 199 -27.50 -3.30 5.90
C ILE A 199 -28.57 -4.39 5.90
N PRO A 200 -29.53 -4.34 4.97
CA PRO A 200 -30.72 -5.21 5.01
C PRO A 200 -30.39 -6.69 4.96
N SER A 201 -29.41 -7.09 4.13
CA SER A 201 -28.96 -8.48 3.97
C SER A 201 -28.50 -9.14 5.27
N LEU A 202 -28.06 -8.34 6.26
CA LEU A 202 -27.59 -8.82 7.56
C LEU A 202 -28.55 -8.48 8.71
N GLY A 203 -29.68 -7.80 8.42
CA GLY A 203 -30.55 -7.24 9.46
C GLY A 203 -29.80 -6.29 10.41
N LEU A 204 -28.72 -5.66 9.96
CA LEU A 204 -27.93 -4.74 10.77
C LEU A 204 -28.53 -3.34 10.72
N LYS A 205 -28.78 -2.79 11.90
CA LYS A 205 -29.11 -1.38 12.09
C LYS A 205 -28.18 -0.81 13.15
N THR A 206 -27.41 0.22 12.80
CA THR A 206 -26.40 0.83 13.68
C THR A 206 -26.33 2.34 13.46
N ILE A 207 -25.67 3.04 14.36
CA ILE A 207 -25.38 4.46 14.19
C ILE A 207 -24.03 4.57 13.48
N GLY A 208 -24.02 5.31 12.39
CA GLY A 208 -22.81 5.74 11.68
C GLY A 208 -22.56 7.22 11.89
N THR A 209 -21.38 7.65 11.48
CA THR A 209 -20.94 9.05 11.51
C THR A 209 -20.46 9.45 10.12
N VAL A 210 -20.87 10.60 9.64
CA VAL A 210 -20.38 11.15 8.37
C VAL A 210 -18.90 11.47 8.54
N ASP A 211 -18.05 10.72 7.83
CA ASP A 211 -16.60 10.76 7.95
C ASP A 211 -15.96 11.65 6.87
N ALA A 212 -16.56 11.68 5.68
CA ALA A 212 -16.11 12.56 4.61
C ALA A 212 -17.27 13.00 3.71
N ILE A 213 -17.17 14.23 3.26
CA ILE A 213 -17.95 14.79 2.14
C ILE A 213 -16.93 15.11 1.05
N ILE A 214 -17.02 14.42 -0.09
CA ILE A 214 -16.05 14.56 -1.16
C ILE A 214 -16.48 15.75 -2.03
N PRO A 215 -15.65 16.82 -2.11
CA PRO A 215 -16.01 18.08 -2.78
C PRO A 215 -15.89 17.96 -4.32
N SER A 216 -16.36 16.85 -4.86
CA SER A 216 -16.37 16.58 -6.30
C SER A 216 -17.77 16.10 -6.65
N SER A 217 -18.57 17.00 -7.22
CA SER A 217 -19.88 16.65 -7.73
C SER A 217 -19.75 15.89 -9.05
N ASN A 218 -20.68 14.95 -9.26
CA ASN A 218 -20.86 14.39 -10.58
C ASN A 218 -21.69 15.39 -11.43
N PRO A 219 -21.13 15.99 -12.49
CA PRO A 219 -21.84 16.99 -13.28
C PRO A 219 -23.11 16.46 -13.97
N MET A 220 -23.19 15.15 -14.18
CA MET A 220 -24.37 14.54 -14.83
C MET A 220 -25.52 14.29 -13.86
N THR A 221 -25.22 14.02 -12.59
CA THR A 221 -26.23 13.65 -11.58
C THR A 221 -26.42 14.73 -10.52
N HIS A 222 -25.61 15.78 -10.50
CA HIS A 222 -25.56 16.82 -9.46
C HIS A 222 -25.55 16.23 -8.04
N THR A 223 -24.73 15.18 -7.85
CA THR A 223 -24.57 14.48 -6.56
C THR A 223 -23.17 14.60 -6.01
N PHE A 224 -23.07 14.60 -4.68
CA PHE A 224 -21.81 14.55 -3.93
C PHE A 224 -21.67 13.20 -3.27
N LYS A 225 -20.47 12.63 -3.27
CA LYS A 225 -20.16 11.41 -2.55
C LYS A 225 -19.91 11.70 -1.09
N ILE A 226 -20.53 10.90 -0.21
CA ILE A 226 -20.27 10.94 1.22
C ILE A 226 -19.82 9.55 1.70
N LYS A 227 -18.91 9.54 2.66
CA LYS A 227 -18.47 8.33 3.35
C LYS A 227 -18.97 8.37 4.79
N VAL A 228 -19.52 7.26 5.23
CA VAL A 228 -20.04 7.08 6.59
C VAL A 228 -19.31 5.93 7.26
N SER A 229 -18.65 6.23 8.37
CA SER A 229 -18.05 5.22 9.24
C SER A 229 -19.14 4.58 10.12
N PHE A 230 -19.00 3.29 10.43
CA PHE A 230 -19.95 2.55 11.25
C PHE A 230 -19.27 1.39 11.99
N LYS A 231 -19.93 0.86 13.02
CA LYS A 231 -19.43 -0.33 13.77
C LYS A 231 -20.07 -1.60 13.22
N SER A 232 -19.24 -2.59 12.88
CA SER A 232 -19.68 -3.86 12.28
C SER A 232 -20.40 -4.82 13.23
N HIS A 233 -20.27 -4.62 14.57
CA HIS A 233 -20.86 -5.46 15.61
C HIS A 233 -20.60 -6.97 15.39
N ASN A 234 -19.35 -7.35 15.05
CA ASN A 234 -18.93 -8.73 14.79
C ASN A 234 -19.66 -9.45 13.65
N LYS A 235 -20.42 -8.75 12.81
CA LYS A 235 -21.03 -9.34 11.62
C LYS A 235 -20.02 -9.42 10.48
N LYS A 236 -20.11 -10.49 9.67
CA LYS A 236 -19.30 -10.63 8.45
C LYS A 236 -19.84 -9.69 7.37
N ILE A 237 -19.24 -8.52 7.28
CA ILE A 237 -19.59 -7.49 6.30
C ILE A 237 -18.52 -7.48 5.21
N PHE A 238 -18.96 -7.45 3.96
CA PHE A 238 -18.06 -7.43 2.80
C PHE A 238 -18.30 -6.17 1.96
N PRO A 239 -17.24 -5.62 1.35
CA PRO A 239 -17.39 -4.59 0.32
C PRO A 239 -18.35 -5.05 -0.78
N GLY A 240 -19.12 -4.11 -1.32
CA GLY A 240 -20.17 -4.38 -2.31
C GLY A 240 -21.56 -4.65 -1.72
N MET A 241 -21.68 -4.90 -0.41
CA MET A 241 -23.00 -5.07 0.19
C MET A 241 -23.80 -3.77 0.12
N TYR A 242 -25.11 -3.91 -0.23
CA TYR A 242 -26.04 -2.79 -0.24
C TYR A 242 -26.29 -2.27 1.18
N ALA A 243 -26.29 -0.97 1.31
CA ALA A 243 -26.56 -0.29 2.57
C ALA A 243 -27.44 0.95 2.34
N THR A 244 -28.20 1.34 3.35
CA THR A 244 -28.92 2.61 3.36
C THR A 244 -28.48 3.47 4.52
N VAL A 245 -28.41 4.77 4.27
CA VAL A 245 -28.08 5.80 5.26
C VAL A 245 -29.28 6.71 5.42
N ASN A 246 -29.85 6.72 6.61
CA ASN A 246 -31.01 7.55 6.94
C ASN A 246 -30.56 8.79 7.70
N VAL A 247 -30.79 9.94 7.09
CA VAL A 247 -30.40 11.26 7.59
C VAL A 247 -31.65 11.97 8.07
N LYS A 248 -31.65 12.50 9.30
CA LYS A 248 -32.69 13.41 9.76
C LYS A 248 -32.50 14.77 9.12
N VAL A 249 -33.49 15.24 8.38
CA VAL A 249 -33.54 16.57 7.79
C VAL A 249 -34.20 17.51 8.80
N GLN A 250 -33.69 18.73 8.92
CA GLN A 250 -34.29 19.77 9.77
C GLN A 250 -35.18 20.68 8.97
#